data_075d1685cb8e38cbe84863a43c43f54e
#
_entry.id   075d1685cb8e38cbe84863a43c43f54e
#
_cell.length_a   1.000
_cell.length_b   1.000
_cell.length_c   1.000
_cell.angle_alpha   90.00
_cell.angle_beta   90.00
_cell.angle_gamma   90.00
#
_symmetry.space_group_name_H-M   'P 1'
#
loop_
_entity.id
_entity.type
_entity.pdbx_description
1 polymer ?
#
loop_
_entity_poly.entity_id
_entity_poly.type
_entity_poly.pdbx_seq_one_letter_code
_entity_poly.pdbx_strand_id
1 'polypeptide(L)'
;FGKARIALEASSDKIGAGESVGIITYGRGVYWALEAAAKFPGQIEILDLRSLNPIDEEAMFNSAKNHGRIIVLTEESCECSFGLSLAGRIQKNCFESLDAPIELIGSVDTPAIPLNSTLEETLLPNAKKVTKAIKELLDY
;
A
#
# COMPACT_ATOMS: atom_id res chain seq x y z
N PHE A 1 -6.46 -16.65 -11.22
CA PHE A 1 -5.12 -16.91 -10.70
C PHE A 1 -4.15 -15.93 -11.35
N GLY A 2 -3.26 -15.30 -10.57
CA GLY A 2 -2.32 -14.29 -11.07
C GLY A 2 -2.97 -12.97 -11.50
N LYS A 3 -4.18 -12.68 -11.04
CA LYS A 3 -4.87 -11.41 -11.27
C LYS A 3 -5.20 -10.71 -9.95
N ALA A 4 -4.85 -9.44 -9.87
CA ALA A 4 -5.20 -8.57 -8.76
C ALA A 4 -6.68 -8.15 -8.82
N ARG A 5 -7.16 -7.62 -7.72
CA ARG A 5 -8.52 -7.07 -7.60
C ARG A 5 -8.45 -5.68 -7.00
N ILE A 6 -9.16 -4.73 -7.58
CA ILE A 6 -9.39 -3.44 -6.93
C ILE A 6 -10.44 -3.66 -5.83
N ALA A 7 -10.01 -3.55 -4.59
CA ALA A 7 -10.87 -3.70 -3.41
C ALA A 7 -11.62 -2.40 -3.08
N LEU A 8 -11.05 -1.25 -3.43
CA LEU A 8 -11.65 0.07 -3.34
C LEU A 8 -11.15 0.93 -4.49
N GLU A 9 -12.04 1.63 -5.17
CA GLU A 9 -11.70 2.58 -6.23
C GLU A 9 -11.62 4.01 -5.70
N ALA A 10 -10.64 4.78 -6.19
CA ALA A 10 -10.64 6.22 -6.02
C ALA A 10 -11.56 6.87 -7.07
N SER A 11 -12.10 8.05 -6.76
CA SER A 11 -12.94 8.78 -7.71
C SER A 11 -12.09 9.39 -8.84
N SER A 12 -12.63 9.43 -10.05
CA SER A 12 -11.92 9.93 -11.23
C SER A 12 -11.54 11.41 -11.12
N ASP A 13 -12.33 12.22 -10.45
CA ASP A 13 -12.02 13.62 -10.17
C ASP A 13 -10.82 13.79 -9.23
N LYS A 14 -10.71 12.96 -8.19
CA LYS A 14 -9.56 12.95 -7.28
C LYS A 14 -8.28 12.46 -7.96
N ILE A 15 -8.38 11.44 -8.80
CA ILE A 15 -7.26 10.97 -9.61
C ILE A 15 -6.80 12.09 -10.55
N GLY A 16 -7.72 12.70 -11.28
CA GLY A 16 -7.41 13.79 -12.23
C GLY A 16 -6.83 15.04 -11.56
N ALA A 17 -7.21 15.33 -10.31
CA ALA A 17 -6.67 16.44 -9.53
C ALA A 17 -5.30 16.15 -8.90
N GLY A 18 -4.81 14.90 -8.97
CA GLY A 18 -3.57 14.49 -8.28
C GLY A 18 -3.72 14.40 -6.76
N GLU A 19 -4.93 14.20 -6.27
CA GLU A 19 -5.29 14.13 -4.85
C GLU A 19 -5.62 12.71 -4.41
N SER A 20 -5.00 11.70 -5.02
CA SER A 20 -5.25 10.29 -4.72
C SER A 20 -3.99 9.53 -4.34
N VAL A 21 -4.18 8.45 -3.61
CA VAL A 21 -3.13 7.51 -3.19
C VAL A 21 -3.53 6.09 -3.57
N GLY A 22 -2.61 5.35 -4.17
CA GLY A 22 -2.77 3.92 -4.41
C GLY A 22 -2.14 3.11 -3.27
N ILE A 23 -2.87 2.17 -2.72
CA ILE A 23 -2.38 1.22 -1.73
C ILE A 23 -2.30 -0.16 -2.37
N ILE A 24 -1.10 -0.68 -2.51
CA ILE A 24 -0.83 -2.01 -3.06
C ILE A 24 -0.58 -2.94 -1.88
N THR A 25 -1.40 -3.95 -1.75
CA THR A 25 -1.39 -4.82 -0.57
C THR A 25 -1.90 -6.23 -0.89
N TYR A 26 -1.85 -7.10 0.10
CA TYR A 26 -2.39 -8.46 0.07
C TYR A 26 -2.70 -8.96 1.48
N GLY A 27 -3.51 -10.00 1.58
CA GLY A 27 -3.84 -10.63 2.85
C GLY A 27 -4.50 -9.66 3.83
N ARG A 28 -4.00 -9.61 5.04
CA ARG A 28 -4.56 -8.78 6.12
C ARG A 28 -4.44 -7.28 5.86
N GLY A 29 -3.46 -6.88 5.07
CA GLY A 29 -3.25 -5.48 4.69
C GLY A 29 -4.48 -4.85 4.02
N VAL A 30 -5.29 -5.62 3.32
CA VAL A 30 -6.54 -5.14 2.69
C VAL A 30 -7.50 -4.56 3.74
N TYR A 31 -7.65 -5.22 4.89
CA TYR A 31 -8.55 -4.77 5.96
C TYR A 31 -8.06 -3.48 6.62
N TRP A 32 -6.76 -3.38 6.91
CA TRP A 32 -6.16 -2.15 7.44
C TRP A 32 -6.30 -0.98 6.47
N ALA A 33 -6.09 -1.25 5.18
CA ALA A 33 -6.24 -0.25 4.13
C ALA A 33 -7.69 0.24 4.01
N LEU A 34 -8.67 -0.65 4.03
CA LEU A 34 -10.10 -0.30 3.97
C LEU A 34 -10.52 0.55 5.18
N GLU A 35 -10.08 0.20 6.38
CA GLU A 35 -10.37 0.96 7.59
C GLU A 35 -9.76 2.37 7.53
N ALA A 36 -8.51 2.49 7.09
CA ALA A 36 -7.85 3.78 6.93
C ALA A 36 -8.50 4.62 5.84
N ALA A 37 -8.86 4.02 4.70
CA ALA A 37 -9.45 4.70 3.54
C ALA A 37 -10.81 5.34 3.84
N ALA A 38 -11.55 4.85 4.83
CA ALA A 38 -12.83 5.42 5.25
C ALA A 38 -12.73 6.90 5.66
N LYS A 39 -11.55 7.36 6.07
CA LYS A 39 -11.27 8.75 6.44
C LYS A 39 -10.95 9.66 5.25
N PHE A 40 -10.76 9.09 4.06
CA PHE A 40 -10.36 9.80 2.85
C PHE A 40 -11.28 9.43 1.68
N PRO A 41 -12.58 9.82 1.73
CA PRO A 41 -13.56 9.42 0.72
C PRO A 41 -13.12 9.80 -0.69
N GLY A 42 -13.14 8.84 -1.60
CA GLY A 42 -12.80 9.03 -3.01
C GLY A 42 -11.32 9.22 -3.34
N GLN A 43 -10.44 9.30 -2.33
CA GLN A 43 -9.01 9.59 -2.54
C GLN A 43 -8.12 8.34 -2.57
N ILE A 44 -8.64 7.17 -2.24
CA ILE A 44 -7.84 5.95 -2.07
C ILE A 44 -8.28 4.87 -3.05
N GLU A 45 -7.32 4.33 -3.79
CA GLU A 45 -7.45 3.04 -4.46
C GLU A 45 -6.75 1.97 -3.62
N ILE A 46 -7.39 0.83 -3.46
CA ILE A 46 -6.78 -0.34 -2.81
C ILE A 46 -6.70 -1.47 -3.84
N LEU A 47 -5.48 -1.83 -4.21
CA LEU A 47 -5.18 -2.96 -5.07
C LEU A 47 -4.77 -4.16 -4.23
N ASP A 48 -5.66 -5.15 -4.17
CA ASP A 48 -5.42 -6.44 -3.55
C ASP A 48 -4.76 -7.38 -4.57
N LEU A 49 -3.49 -7.70 -4.37
CA LEU A 49 -2.72 -8.53 -5.30
C LEU A 49 -3.22 -9.97 -5.39
N ARG A 50 -3.77 -10.53 -4.32
CA ARG A 50 -4.34 -11.89 -4.19
C ARG A 50 -3.39 -13.04 -4.55
N SER A 51 -2.48 -12.82 -5.49
CA SER A 51 -1.47 -13.78 -5.92
C SER A 51 -0.12 -13.09 -5.96
N LEU A 52 0.89 -13.69 -5.35
CA LEU A 52 2.25 -13.17 -5.31
C LEU A 52 3.17 -13.86 -6.31
N ASN A 53 2.79 -15.07 -6.76
CA ASN A 53 3.49 -15.80 -7.81
C ASN A 53 2.50 -16.72 -8.57
N PRO A 54 2.11 -16.38 -9.82
CA PRO A 54 2.49 -15.17 -10.54
C PRO A 54 1.82 -13.90 -9.96
N ILE A 55 2.51 -12.77 -10.09
CA ILE A 55 1.99 -11.46 -9.68
C ILE A 55 1.40 -10.72 -10.88
N ASP A 56 0.36 -9.91 -10.64
CA ASP A 56 -0.22 -9.01 -11.63
C ASP A 56 0.55 -7.69 -11.71
N GLU A 57 1.70 -7.70 -12.39
CA GLU A 57 2.54 -6.50 -12.55
C GLU A 57 1.82 -5.41 -13.32
N GLU A 58 1.00 -5.77 -14.30
CA GLU A 58 0.24 -4.79 -15.10
C GLU A 58 -0.70 -3.96 -14.23
N ALA A 59 -1.49 -4.62 -13.37
CA ALA A 59 -2.38 -3.93 -12.44
C ALA A 59 -1.60 -3.06 -11.45
N MET A 60 -0.49 -3.57 -10.93
CA MET A 60 0.36 -2.84 -9.99
C MET A 60 0.97 -1.57 -10.61
N PHE A 61 1.50 -1.67 -11.83
CA PHE A 61 2.09 -0.52 -12.53
C PHE A 61 1.02 0.48 -12.98
N ASN A 62 -0.17 0.03 -13.38
CA ASN A 62 -1.27 0.91 -13.71
C ASN A 62 -1.74 1.72 -12.50
N SER A 63 -1.87 1.09 -11.34
CA SER A 63 -2.17 1.79 -10.09
C SER A 63 -1.11 2.86 -9.77
N ALA A 64 0.17 2.50 -9.87
CA ALA A 64 1.27 3.44 -9.62
C ALA A 64 1.25 4.65 -10.58
N LYS A 65 0.99 4.42 -11.86
CA LYS A 65 0.92 5.48 -12.87
C LYS A 65 -0.31 6.38 -12.70
N ASN A 66 -1.43 5.82 -12.28
CA ASN A 66 -2.67 6.57 -12.10
C ASN A 66 -2.61 7.51 -10.88
N HIS A 67 -1.95 7.09 -9.81
CA HIS A 67 -1.98 7.82 -8.53
C HIS A 67 -0.71 8.64 -8.26
N GLY A 68 0.44 8.20 -8.74
CA GLY A 68 1.73 8.87 -8.49
C GLY A 68 2.21 8.84 -7.04
N ARG A 69 1.33 8.55 -6.08
CA ARG A 69 1.59 8.40 -4.65
C ARG A 69 1.20 7.00 -4.24
N ILE A 70 2.17 6.19 -3.79
CA ILE A 70 1.99 4.76 -3.56
C ILE A 70 2.42 4.35 -2.16
N ILE A 71 1.55 3.59 -1.51
CA ILE A 71 1.85 2.83 -0.30
C ILE A 71 1.92 1.35 -0.69
N VAL A 72 3.00 0.68 -0.33
CA VAL A 72 3.08 -0.79 -0.31
C VAL A 72 2.88 -1.23 1.13
N LEU A 73 1.82 -1.97 1.38
CA LEU A 73 1.41 -2.38 2.73
C LEU A 73 1.49 -3.89 2.86
N THR A 74 2.29 -4.36 3.80
CA THR A 74 2.50 -5.79 4.08
C THR A 74 2.39 -6.08 5.58
N GLU A 75 2.15 -7.34 5.95
CA GLU A 75 2.18 -7.78 7.34
C GLU A 75 3.60 -8.17 7.78
N GLU A 76 4.45 -8.56 6.84
CA GLU A 76 5.83 -8.96 7.11
C GLU A 76 6.73 -7.79 7.52
N SER A 77 7.93 -8.09 8.01
CA SER A 77 8.97 -7.08 8.26
C SER A 77 9.27 -6.28 7.00
N CYS A 78 9.61 -5.01 7.14
CA CYS A 78 10.05 -4.18 6.02
C CYS A 78 11.40 -4.64 5.45
N GLU A 79 12.26 -5.20 6.30
CA GLU A 79 13.59 -5.68 5.89
C GLU A 79 13.51 -7.00 5.12
N CYS A 80 14.21 -7.08 4.00
CA CYS A 80 14.28 -8.26 3.14
C CYS A 80 12.89 -8.83 2.73
N SER A 81 11.89 -7.97 2.65
CA SER A 81 10.50 -8.36 2.45
C SER A 81 10.10 -8.46 0.98
N PHE A 82 9.01 -9.16 0.72
CA PHE A 82 8.36 -9.14 -0.58
C PHE A 82 7.83 -7.72 -0.91
N GLY A 83 7.35 -6.99 0.10
CA GLY A 83 6.92 -5.60 -0.03
C GLY A 83 8.03 -4.69 -0.54
N LEU A 84 9.25 -4.86 -0.06
CA LEU A 84 10.42 -4.12 -0.55
C LEU A 84 10.72 -4.44 -2.02
N SER A 85 10.57 -5.72 -2.42
CA SER A 85 10.68 -6.13 -3.83
C SER A 85 9.62 -5.46 -4.71
N LEU A 86 8.37 -5.34 -4.23
CA LEU A 86 7.31 -4.64 -4.94
C LEU A 86 7.64 -3.15 -5.12
N ALA A 87 8.07 -2.48 -4.06
CA ALA A 87 8.49 -1.09 -4.11
C ALA A 87 9.62 -0.86 -5.13
N GLY A 88 10.62 -1.75 -5.15
CA GLY A 88 11.72 -1.70 -6.11
C GLY A 88 11.25 -1.88 -7.55
N ARG A 89 10.29 -2.79 -7.82
CA ARG A 89 9.71 -2.99 -9.16
C ARG A 89 8.93 -1.76 -9.62
N ILE A 90 8.14 -1.16 -8.75
CA ILE A 90 7.38 0.07 -9.05
C ILE A 90 8.36 1.21 -9.32
N GLN A 91 9.36 1.40 -8.47
CA GLN A 91 10.38 2.42 -8.64
C GLN A 91 11.08 2.31 -10.00
N LYS A 92 11.48 1.09 -10.38
CA LYS A 92 12.17 0.85 -11.65
C LYS A 92 11.30 1.12 -12.87
N ASN A 93 10.03 0.73 -12.83
CA ASN A 93 9.15 0.75 -14.01
C ASN A 93 8.22 1.97 -14.09
N CYS A 94 8.02 2.68 -12.97
CA CYS A 94 7.06 3.78 -12.88
C CYS A 94 7.67 5.08 -12.36
N PHE A 95 8.99 5.19 -12.24
CA PHE A 95 9.67 6.35 -11.65
C PHE A 95 9.18 7.70 -12.19
N GLU A 96 9.04 7.82 -13.51
CA GLU A 96 8.60 9.05 -14.16
C GLU A 96 7.15 9.45 -13.84
N SER A 97 6.36 8.52 -13.30
CA SER A 97 4.95 8.75 -12.92
C SER A 97 4.78 9.00 -11.43
N LEU A 98 5.83 8.87 -10.62
CA LEU A 98 5.77 9.05 -9.17
C LEU A 98 5.90 10.53 -8.80
N ASP A 99 4.98 10.99 -7.95
CA ASP A 99 4.97 12.35 -7.39
C ASP A 99 5.61 12.42 -6.01
N ALA A 100 5.83 11.27 -5.38
CA ALA A 100 6.41 11.12 -4.04
C ALA A 100 7.21 9.82 -3.94
N PRO A 101 8.12 9.70 -2.96
CA PRO A 101 8.74 8.42 -2.64
C PRO A 101 7.68 7.37 -2.29
N ILE A 102 7.94 6.12 -2.67
CA ILE A 102 7.06 5.00 -2.31
C ILE A 102 7.17 4.77 -0.80
N GLU A 103 6.04 4.75 -0.11
CA GLU A 103 5.98 4.42 1.32
C GLU A 103 5.79 2.92 1.50
N LEU A 104 6.70 2.29 2.21
CA LEU A 104 6.60 0.87 2.59
C LEU A 104 6.18 0.77 4.05
N ILE A 105 5.02 0.15 4.31
CA ILE A 105 4.50 -0.13 5.64
C ILE A 105 4.54 -1.64 5.87
N GLY A 106 5.23 -2.05 6.92
CA GLY A 106 5.32 -3.44 7.35
C GLY A 106 5.57 -3.51 8.86
N SER A 107 5.77 -4.71 9.36
CA SER A 107 6.15 -4.91 10.75
C SER A 107 7.53 -4.35 11.04
N VAL A 108 7.74 -3.94 12.27
CA VAL A 108 9.07 -3.59 12.76
C VAL A 108 9.95 -4.85 12.71
N ASP A 109 11.20 -4.68 12.30
CA ASP A 109 12.16 -5.78 12.26
C ASP A 109 12.51 -6.25 13.67
N THR A 110 12.00 -7.42 14.02
CA THR A 110 12.21 -8.07 15.33
C THR A 110 12.40 -9.56 15.14
N PRO A 111 13.13 -10.25 16.04
CA PRO A 111 13.37 -11.68 15.92
C PRO A 111 12.10 -12.53 15.87
N ALA A 112 11.02 -12.08 16.50
CA ALA A 112 9.71 -12.70 16.45
C ALA A 112 8.61 -11.69 16.81
N ILE A 113 7.44 -11.84 16.21
CA ILE A 113 6.26 -11.07 16.62
C ILE A 113 5.78 -11.62 17.97
N PRO A 114 5.72 -10.79 19.03
CA PRO A 114 5.29 -11.26 20.34
C PRO A 114 3.81 -11.65 20.36
N LEU A 115 3.47 -12.65 21.15
CA LEU A 115 2.09 -13.10 21.36
C LEU A 115 1.28 -12.19 22.32
N ASN A 116 1.88 -11.11 22.79
CA ASN A 116 1.23 -10.12 23.65
C ASN A 116 0.55 -9.04 22.79
N SER A 117 -0.74 -8.86 22.97
CA SER A 117 -1.55 -7.92 22.17
C SER A 117 -1.02 -6.48 22.18
N THR A 118 -0.51 -5.99 23.30
CA THR A 118 0.00 -4.63 23.42
C THR A 118 1.30 -4.43 22.62
N LEU A 119 2.19 -5.41 22.63
CA LEU A 119 3.42 -5.39 21.85
C LEU A 119 3.15 -5.65 20.37
N GLU A 120 2.21 -6.55 20.08
CA GLU A 120 1.76 -6.84 18.70
C GLU A 120 1.22 -5.59 18.03
N GLU A 121 0.37 -4.81 18.70
CA GLU A 121 -0.18 -3.55 18.19
C GLU A 121 0.91 -2.50 17.87
N THR A 122 1.99 -2.50 18.63
CA THR A 122 3.13 -1.60 18.40
C THR A 122 3.97 -2.03 17.20
N LEU A 123 4.15 -3.33 17.00
CA LEU A 123 5.08 -3.88 16.01
C LEU A 123 4.42 -4.15 14.66
N LEU A 124 3.16 -4.59 14.63
CA LEU A 124 2.42 -4.83 13.40
C LEU A 124 1.93 -3.52 12.76
N PRO A 125 1.71 -3.52 11.44
CA PRO A 125 0.92 -2.49 10.80
C PRO A 125 -0.50 -2.47 11.37
N ASN A 126 -1.15 -1.32 11.25
CA ASN A 126 -2.56 -1.13 11.60
C ASN A 126 -3.14 0.05 10.81
N ALA A 127 -4.46 0.22 10.86
CA ALA A 127 -5.14 1.31 10.16
C ALA A 127 -4.65 2.70 10.55
N LYS A 128 -4.22 2.90 11.79
CA LYS A 128 -3.69 4.18 12.27
C LYS A 128 -2.37 4.56 11.59
N LYS A 129 -1.45 3.59 11.43
CA LYS A 129 -0.18 3.80 10.71
C LYS A 129 -0.43 4.08 9.22
N VAL A 130 -1.37 3.35 8.60
CA VAL A 130 -1.77 3.58 7.21
C VAL A 130 -2.40 4.97 7.05
N THR A 131 -3.29 5.39 7.94
CA THR A 131 -3.92 6.72 7.95
C THR A 131 -2.86 7.83 8.00
N LYS A 132 -1.85 7.68 8.84
CA LYS A 132 -0.74 8.63 8.93
C LYS A 132 0.03 8.73 7.62
N ALA A 133 0.38 7.61 7.02
CA ALA A 133 1.11 7.57 5.75
C ALA A 133 0.30 8.19 4.60
N ILE A 134 -1.01 7.91 4.52
CA ILE A 134 -1.89 8.54 3.53
C ILE A 134 -1.83 10.06 3.65
N LYS A 135 -1.94 10.59 4.87
CA LYS A 135 -1.92 12.02 5.14
C LYS A 135 -0.61 12.66 4.70
N GLU A 136 0.51 12.05 5.07
CA GLU A 136 1.85 12.51 4.70
C GLU A 136 2.04 12.53 3.18
N LEU A 137 1.55 11.51 2.45
CA LEU A 137 1.63 11.47 1.00
C LEU A 137 0.72 12.49 0.32
N LEU A 138 -0.48 12.73 0.83
CA LEU A 138 -1.39 13.74 0.29
C LEU A 138 -0.85 15.16 0.49
N ASP A 139 -0.10 15.40 1.56
CA ASP A 139 0.53 16.68 1.87
C ASP A 139 1.90 16.87 1.16
N TYR A 140 2.43 15.82 0.57
CA TYR A 140 3.69 15.86 -0.16
C TYR A 140 3.57 16.62 -1.49
#